data_c63795e299810c14adae95f3dd0874c3
#
_entry.id   c63795e299810c14adae95f3dd0874c3
#
_cell.length_a   1.000
_cell.length_b   1.000
_cell.length_c   1.000
_cell.angle_alpha   90.00
_cell.angle_beta   90.00
_cell.angle_gamma   90.00
#
_symmetry.space_group_name_H-M   'P 1'
#
loop_
_entity.id
_entity.type
_entity.pdbx_description
1 polymer ?
#
loop_
_entity_poly.entity_id
_entity_poly.type
_entity_poly.pdbx_seq_one_letter_code
_entity_poly.pdbx_strand_id
1 'polypeptide(L)'
;GGFLSFYDAISPVVTAESLDRDVVFRASRWGKGDDYLNCPLDAAVYQRFVEALRGAERAPLHSVDQKAEYFEGCLPVEVIASRGGDTLRFGPMRPVGLPDPRTGREPHAVVQLRQENREGTLYNLVGFQTNLRWGEQERVFRLIPGLERAEFVRWGVMHRNSFVRAPEVLDPLLRLRGSGNCFLAGQLCGVEGYVESTAMGLVAAIHLATLLSGTLPSPWPRETTLGGLLAYLQESPPDHFQPINCHLGLFPSLERRIKSRGERCLAVAARSRDALERFLSENPLAEEGEGLLGA
;
A
#
# COMPACT_ATOMS: atom_id res chain seq x y z
N GLY A 1 -12.30 -23.26 8.60
CA GLY A 1 -11.96 -22.23 7.64
C GLY A 1 -10.48 -21.92 7.69
N GLY A 2 -9.77 -22.08 6.56
CA GLY A 2 -8.35 -21.78 6.48
C GLY A 2 -8.10 -20.29 6.41
N PHE A 3 -7.03 -19.82 7.05
CA PHE A 3 -6.50 -18.50 6.79
C PHE A 3 -5.93 -18.43 5.38
N LEU A 4 -6.20 -17.36 4.68
CA LEU A 4 -5.52 -17.01 3.44
C LEU A 4 -4.27 -16.20 3.77
N SER A 5 -3.29 -16.27 2.89
CA SER A 5 -2.05 -15.49 3.04
C SER A 5 -1.76 -14.76 1.76
N PHE A 6 -1.20 -13.58 1.88
CA PHE A 6 -0.58 -12.87 0.78
C PHE A 6 0.81 -12.41 1.19
N TYR A 7 1.63 -12.13 0.20
CA TYR A 7 2.97 -11.60 0.42
C TYR A 7 3.01 -10.14 0.03
N ASP A 8 3.51 -9.31 0.94
CA ASP A 8 4.04 -8.00 0.61
C ASP A 8 5.56 -8.01 0.76
N ALA A 9 6.20 -7.07 0.12
CA ALA A 9 7.64 -6.92 0.20
C ALA A 9 7.98 -5.47 0.53
N ILE A 10 9.06 -5.26 1.27
CA ILE A 10 9.60 -3.92 1.53
C ILE A 10 10.78 -3.64 0.63
N SER A 11 10.97 -2.37 0.32
CA SER A 11 12.11 -1.87 -0.47
C SER A 11 13.35 -1.71 0.41
N PRO A 12 14.56 -1.88 -0.16
CA PRO A 12 15.80 -1.59 0.55
C PRO A 12 15.97 -0.10 0.83
N VAL A 13 16.78 0.20 1.86
CA VAL A 13 17.14 1.55 2.27
C VAL A 13 18.66 1.70 2.23
N VAL A 14 19.11 2.83 1.69
CA VAL A 14 20.53 3.19 1.54
C VAL A 14 20.86 4.46 2.30
N THR A 15 22.15 4.64 2.65
CA THR A 15 22.62 5.89 3.25
C THR A 15 22.77 6.99 2.22
N ALA A 16 22.47 8.23 2.63
CA ALA A 16 22.57 9.40 1.77
C ALA A 16 24.02 9.73 1.34
N GLU A 17 24.98 9.44 2.20
CA GLU A 17 26.40 9.72 1.97
C GLU A 17 27.04 8.75 0.97
N SER A 18 26.46 7.56 0.80
CA SER A 18 26.94 6.58 -0.18
C SER A 18 26.43 6.82 -1.60
N LEU A 19 25.55 7.81 -1.79
CA LEU A 19 25.01 8.16 -3.10
C LEU A 19 25.96 9.08 -3.87
N ASP A 20 26.16 8.78 -5.16
CA ASP A 20 26.87 9.69 -6.05
C ASP A 20 26.00 10.90 -6.43
N ARG A 21 26.32 12.04 -5.78
CA ARG A 21 25.56 13.30 -5.95
C ARG A 21 25.79 13.97 -7.31
N ASP A 22 26.81 13.61 -8.05
CA ASP A 22 27.05 14.11 -9.40
C ASP A 22 26.16 13.38 -10.42
N VAL A 23 25.67 12.19 -10.09
CA VAL A 23 24.82 11.38 -10.93
C VAL A 23 23.34 11.57 -10.59
N VAL A 24 22.97 11.52 -9.31
CA VAL A 24 21.58 11.67 -8.90
C VAL A 24 21.14 13.13 -8.94
N PHE A 25 19.88 13.38 -9.29
CA PHE A 25 19.31 14.72 -9.27
C PHE A 25 18.03 14.79 -8.43
N ARG A 26 17.75 15.96 -7.87
CA ARG A 26 16.59 16.20 -7.01
C ARG A 26 15.44 16.77 -7.84
N ALA A 27 14.29 16.09 -7.83
CA ALA A 27 13.07 16.56 -8.48
C ALA A 27 11.86 15.73 -8.06
N SER A 28 10.68 16.34 -8.11
CA SER A 28 9.39 15.66 -8.13
C SER A 28 8.77 15.75 -9.53
N ARG A 29 7.90 14.81 -9.87
CA ARG A 29 7.28 14.75 -11.22
C ARG A 29 6.52 16.03 -11.54
N TRP A 30 6.63 16.46 -12.79
CA TRP A 30 5.91 17.63 -13.32
C TRP A 30 6.30 18.96 -12.65
N GLY A 31 7.52 19.04 -12.11
CA GLY A 31 8.00 20.23 -11.42
C GLY A 31 7.25 20.55 -10.12
N LYS A 32 6.61 19.57 -9.49
CA LYS A 32 5.83 19.74 -8.26
C LYS A 32 6.66 19.65 -6.97
N GLY A 33 7.88 20.11 -7.01
CA GLY A 33 8.78 20.07 -5.86
C GLY A 33 10.06 19.28 -6.12
N ASP A 34 10.76 18.94 -5.07
CA ASP A 34 12.07 18.27 -5.08
C ASP A 34 12.20 17.15 -4.04
N ASP A 35 11.08 16.48 -3.72
CA ASP A 35 10.99 15.51 -2.63
C ASP A 35 11.82 14.23 -2.86
N TYR A 36 12.19 13.94 -4.11
CA TYR A 36 12.88 12.70 -4.48
C TYR A 36 14.27 12.97 -5.04
N LEU A 37 15.21 12.07 -4.73
CA LEU A 37 16.41 11.91 -5.52
C LEU A 37 16.12 10.93 -6.66
N ASN A 38 16.64 11.19 -7.84
CA ASN A 38 16.35 10.45 -9.07
C ASN A 38 17.65 9.91 -9.67
N CYS A 39 17.72 8.61 -9.90
CA CYS A 39 18.81 7.92 -10.55
C CYS A 39 18.44 7.71 -12.02
N PRO A 40 19.02 8.43 -12.98
CA PRO A 40 18.69 8.29 -14.39
C PRO A 40 19.41 7.10 -15.02
N LEU A 41 18.71 6.30 -15.81
CA LEU A 41 19.29 5.22 -16.60
C LEU A 41 19.13 5.52 -18.10
N ASP A 42 20.19 5.31 -18.86
CA ASP A 42 20.09 5.18 -20.31
C ASP A 42 19.56 3.79 -20.71
N ALA A 43 19.35 3.57 -22.01
CA ALA A 43 18.80 2.33 -22.52
C ALA A 43 19.73 1.12 -22.28
N ALA A 44 21.04 1.30 -22.41
CA ALA A 44 22.01 0.21 -22.24
C ALA A 44 22.14 -0.21 -20.78
N VAL A 45 22.19 0.75 -19.86
CA VAL A 45 22.22 0.50 -18.42
C VAL A 45 20.91 -0.16 -17.97
N TYR A 46 19.77 0.33 -18.44
CA TYR A 46 18.46 -0.25 -18.16
C TYR A 46 18.39 -1.72 -18.58
N GLN A 47 18.81 -2.04 -19.80
CA GLN A 47 18.82 -3.40 -20.31
C GLN A 47 19.66 -4.33 -19.42
N ARG A 48 20.89 -3.94 -19.10
CA ARG A 48 21.77 -4.70 -18.20
C ARG A 48 21.16 -4.90 -16.82
N PHE A 49 20.54 -3.86 -16.28
CA PHE A 49 19.85 -3.91 -15.01
C PHE A 49 18.69 -4.93 -15.03
N VAL A 50 17.82 -4.86 -16.03
CA VAL A 50 16.68 -5.78 -16.16
C VAL A 50 17.13 -7.23 -16.34
N GLU A 51 18.17 -7.48 -17.12
CA GLU A 51 18.75 -8.81 -17.30
C GLU A 51 19.33 -9.35 -15.99
N ALA A 52 20.11 -8.54 -15.28
CA ALA A 52 20.66 -8.91 -13.97
C ALA A 52 19.56 -9.18 -12.93
N LEU A 53 18.50 -8.37 -12.92
CA LEU A 53 17.38 -8.52 -12.02
C LEU A 53 16.59 -9.81 -12.29
N ARG A 54 16.38 -10.16 -13.56
CA ARG A 54 15.68 -11.40 -13.95
C ARG A 54 16.47 -12.66 -13.62
N GLY A 55 17.80 -12.60 -13.74
CA GLY A 55 18.70 -13.71 -13.43
C GLY A 55 19.09 -13.85 -11.97
N ALA A 56 18.68 -12.91 -11.12
CA ALA A 56 19.07 -12.88 -9.72
C ALA A 56 18.39 -13.97 -8.88
N GLU A 57 19.14 -14.53 -7.92
CA GLU A 57 18.62 -15.53 -7.00
C GLU A 57 17.64 -14.92 -5.99
N ARG A 58 16.52 -15.60 -5.80
CA ARG A 58 15.49 -15.22 -4.83
C ARG A 58 15.72 -15.94 -3.50
N ALA A 59 15.31 -15.29 -2.42
CA ALA A 59 15.26 -15.95 -1.12
C ALA A 59 14.23 -17.10 -1.16
N PRO A 60 14.52 -18.24 -0.50
CA PRO A 60 13.57 -19.35 -0.46
C PRO A 60 12.31 -18.94 0.30
N LEU A 61 11.16 -19.21 -0.29
CA LEU A 61 9.87 -19.15 0.41
C LEU A 61 9.72 -20.42 1.26
N HIS A 62 9.07 -20.31 2.43
CA HIS A 62 8.79 -21.47 3.25
C HIS A 62 7.93 -22.49 2.48
N SER A 63 8.12 -23.79 2.75
CA SER A 63 7.54 -24.90 2.00
C SER A 63 6.00 -24.92 1.94
N VAL A 64 5.33 -24.23 2.86
CA VAL A 64 3.87 -24.04 2.87
C VAL A 64 3.40 -23.07 1.77
N ASP A 65 4.31 -22.35 1.14
CA ASP A 65 4.04 -21.13 0.36
C ASP A 65 4.42 -21.27 -1.11
N GLN A 66 4.51 -22.49 -1.65
CA GLN A 66 4.91 -22.75 -3.05
C GLN A 66 4.00 -22.12 -4.11
N LYS A 67 2.83 -21.60 -3.71
CA LYS A 67 1.96 -20.75 -4.54
C LYS A 67 1.78 -19.40 -3.83
N ALA A 68 2.88 -18.64 -3.72
CA ALA A 68 2.80 -17.29 -3.16
C ALA A 68 1.92 -16.39 -4.03
N GLU A 69 0.75 -16.04 -3.55
CA GLU A 69 -0.06 -14.97 -4.13
C GLU A 69 0.49 -13.63 -3.61
N TYR A 70 1.07 -12.85 -4.51
CA TYR A 70 1.54 -11.51 -4.19
C TYR A 70 0.36 -10.54 -4.19
N PHE A 71 0.37 -9.62 -3.24
CA PHE A 71 -0.51 -8.47 -3.32
C PHE A 71 -0.10 -7.58 -4.51
N GLU A 72 -1.01 -7.33 -5.46
CA GLU A 72 -0.69 -6.59 -6.70
C GLU A 72 -0.12 -5.19 -6.44
N GLY A 73 -0.51 -4.54 -5.33
CA GLY A 73 0.04 -3.22 -4.94
C GLY A 73 1.48 -3.25 -4.43
N CYS A 74 2.02 -4.44 -4.09
CA CYS A 74 3.36 -4.62 -3.52
C CYS A 74 4.16 -5.71 -4.24
N LEU A 75 3.97 -5.84 -5.57
CA LEU A 75 4.69 -6.81 -6.37
C LEU A 75 6.20 -6.60 -6.26
N PRO A 76 7.00 -7.67 -6.03
CA PRO A 76 8.44 -7.59 -6.10
C PRO A 76 8.91 -7.10 -7.47
N VAL A 77 9.95 -6.25 -7.47
CA VAL A 77 10.46 -5.62 -8.70
C VAL A 77 10.94 -6.65 -9.73
N GLU A 78 11.51 -7.77 -9.30
CA GLU A 78 11.91 -8.89 -10.16
C GLU A 78 10.70 -9.63 -10.76
N VAL A 79 9.55 -9.63 -10.08
CA VAL A 79 8.30 -10.18 -10.61
C VAL A 79 7.74 -9.26 -11.70
N ILE A 80 7.76 -7.94 -11.47
CA ILE A 80 7.38 -6.96 -12.49
C ILE A 80 8.29 -7.09 -13.72
N ALA A 81 9.61 -7.19 -13.52
CA ALA A 81 10.58 -7.36 -14.59
C ALA A 81 10.36 -8.62 -15.43
N SER A 82 9.89 -9.71 -14.80
CA SER A 82 9.60 -10.98 -15.51
C SER A 82 8.40 -10.89 -16.46
N ARG A 83 7.48 -9.94 -16.25
CA ARG A 83 6.29 -9.73 -17.08
C ARG A 83 6.60 -9.12 -18.46
N GLY A 84 7.78 -8.50 -18.64
CA GLY A 84 8.21 -7.90 -19.91
C GLY A 84 9.45 -7.02 -19.76
N GLY A 85 10.22 -6.83 -20.85
CA GLY A 85 11.47 -6.04 -20.86
C GLY A 85 11.26 -4.59 -20.43
N ASP A 86 10.17 -3.99 -20.87
CA ASP A 86 9.85 -2.58 -20.62
C ASP A 86 8.88 -2.35 -19.46
N THR A 87 8.42 -3.42 -18.79
CA THR A 87 7.37 -3.31 -17.77
C THR A 87 7.74 -2.34 -16.65
N LEU A 88 8.99 -2.33 -16.21
CA LEU A 88 9.47 -1.42 -15.17
C LEU A 88 9.38 0.06 -15.57
N ARG A 89 9.53 0.39 -16.85
CA ARG A 89 9.42 1.76 -17.39
C ARG A 89 7.98 2.28 -17.40
N PHE A 90 6.99 1.41 -17.34
CA PHE A 90 5.58 1.77 -17.17
C PHE A 90 5.11 1.67 -15.71
N GLY A 91 5.99 1.22 -14.83
CA GLY A 91 5.79 1.06 -13.40
C GLY A 91 6.79 1.88 -12.54
N PRO A 92 7.56 1.20 -11.67
CA PRO A 92 8.41 1.88 -10.68
C PRO A 92 9.55 2.70 -11.28
N MET A 93 10.01 2.39 -12.51
CA MET A 93 11.09 3.12 -13.19
C MET A 93 10.59 4.08 -14.27
N ARG A 94 9.35 4.51 -14.20
CA ARG A 94 8.77 5.41 -15.21
C ARG A 94 9.52 6.75 -15.24
N PRO A 95 10.02 7.23 -16.42
CA PRO A 95 10.77 8.48 -16.52
C PRO A 95 9.88 9.72 -16.68
N VAL A 96 8.63 9.56 -17.09
CA VAL A 96 7.74 10.65 -17.50
C VAL A 96 7.57 11.71 -16.42
N GLY A 97 7.79 12.98 -16.80
CA GLY A 97 7.70 14.13 -15.92
C GLY A 97 8.96 14.38 -15.06
N LEU A 98 10.08 13.71 -15.36
CA LEU A 98 11.36 13.83 -14.65
C LEU A 98 12.52 14.12 -15.64
N PRO A 99 12.57 15.31 -16.26
CA PRO A 99 13.71 15.67 -17.09
C PRO A 99 14.98 15.77 -16.23
N ASP A 100 16.07 15.18 -16.72
CA ASP A 100 17.38 15.33 -16.09
C ASP A 100 17.88 16.77 -16.30
N PRO A 101 18.16 17.52 -15.25
CA PRO A 101 18.55 18.95 -15.36
C PRO A 101 19.86 19.15 -16.13
N ARG A 102 20.71 18.12 -16.23
CA ARG A 102 21.98 18.18 -16.98
C ARG A 102 21.78 18.09 -18.49
N THR A 103 20.76 17.41 -18.94
CA THR A 103 20.48 17.18 -20.35
C THR A 103 19.22 17.87 -20.85
N GLY A 104 18.35 18.31 -19.93
CA GLY A 104 17.02 18.86 -20.22
C GLY A 104 16.04 17.84 -20.80
N ARG A 105 16.39 16.54 -20.85
CA ARG A 105 15.59 15.46 -21.44
C ARG A 105 15.20 14.43 -20.39
N GLU A 106 14.06 13.78 -20.62
CA GLU A 106 13.68 12.60 -19.84
C GLU A 106 14.65 11.44 -20.14
N PRO A 107 15.24 10.80 -19.12
CA PRO A 107 16.08 9.62 -19.32
C PRO A 107 15.24 8.42 -19.81
N HIS A 108 15.92 7.34 -20.23
CA HIS A 108 15.21 6.13 -20.65
C HIS A 108 14.39 5.49 -19.53
N ALA A 109 14.93 5.47 -18.30
CA ALA A 109 14.26 5.04 -17.08
C ALA A 109 14.80 5.83 -15.89
N VAL A 110 14.06 5.85 -14.77
CA VAL A 110 14.47 6.54 -13.54
C VAL A 110 14.11 5.68 -12.32
N VAL A 111 15.07 5.50 -11.41
CA VAL A 111 14.79 5.00 -10.06
C VAL A 111 14.65 6.20 -9.12
N GLN A 112 13.53 6.28 -8.44
CA GLN A 112 13.29 7.33 -7.44
C GLN A 112 13.69 6.85 -6.05
N LEU A 113 14.39 7.70 -5.32
CA LEU A 113 14.75 7.49 -3.93
C LEU A 113 13.96 8.47 -3.07
N ARG A 114 13.22 7.95 -2.10
CA ARG A 114 12.42 8.75 -1.15
C ARG A 114 13.14 8.84 0.18
N GLN A 115 13.20 10.04 0.72
CA GLN A 115 13.75 10.29 2.05
C GLN A 115 12.94 9.49 3.09
N GLU A 116 13.65 8.74 3.95
CA GLU A 116 13.06 7.82 4.93
C GLU A 116 12.99 8.42 6.33
N ASN A 117 13.90 9.36 6.66
CA ASN A 117 13.97 10.01 7.95
C ASN A 117 14.05 11.53 7.82
N ARG A 118 13.73 12.23 8.90
CA ARG A 118 13.67 13.69 8.91
C ARG A 118 15.01 14.36 8.59
N GLU A 119 16.10 13.74 9.00
CA GLU A 119 17.47 14.26 8.84
C GLU A 119 17.98 14.13 7.39
N GLY A 120 17.28 13.36 6.53
CA GLY A 120 17.67 13.15 5.14
C GLY A 120 18.94 12.31 4.98
N THR A 121 19.24 11.48 5.97
CA THR A 121 20.42 10.58 5.95
C THR A 121 20.11 9.22 5.36
N LEU A 122 18.83 8.87 5.19
CA LEU A 122 18.38 7.57 4.69
C LEU A 122 17.38 7.74 3.54
N TYR A 123 17.53 6.90 2.52
CA TYR A 123 16.64 6.89 1.34
C TYR A 123 16.20 5.48 0.98
N ASN A 124 14.90 5.28 0.76
CA ASN A 124 14.38 4.03 0.22
C ASN A 124 14.27 4.06 -1.32
N LEU A 125 14.43 2.92 -1.94
CA LEU A 125 14.22 2.74 -3.37
C LEU A 125 12.71 2.58 -3.64
N VAL A 126 12.08 3.57 -4.22
CA VAL A 126 10.62 3.60 -4.43
C VAL A 126 10.18 2.54 -5.44
N GLY A 127 9.29 1.64 -5.02
CA GLY A 127 8.78 0.59 -5.88
C GLY A 127 9.75 -0.59 -6.10
N PHE A 128 10.80 -0.68 -5.29
CA PHE A 128 11.80 -1.74 -5.35
C PHE A 128 11.62 -2.78 -4.24
N GLN A 129 10.39 -3.08 -3.89
CA GLN A 129 10.08 -4.23 -3.06
C GLN A 129 10.65 -5.48 -3.71
N THR A 130 11.28 -6.36 -2.94
CA THR A 130 12.01 -7.48 -3.53
C THR A 130 12.09 -8.70 -2.61
N ASN A 131 12.15 -9.89 -3.22
CA ASN A 131 12.47 -11.16 -2.58
C ASN A 131 13.86 -11.67 -2.99
N LEU A 132 14.71 -10.84 -3.55
CA LEU A 132 16.08 -11.24 -3.87
C LEU A 132 16.88 -11.53 -2.59
N ARG A 133 17.81 -12.46 -2.66
CA ARG A 133 18.83 -12.64 -1.61
C ARG A 133 19.63 -11.36 -1.42
N TRP A 134 20.07 -11.09 -0.21
CA TRP A 134 20.77 -9.83 0.12
C TRP A 134 22.00 -9.55 -0.77
N GLY A 135 22.85 -10.56 -1.02
CA GLY A 135 23.98 -10.41 -1.94
C GLY A 135 23.55 -10.09 -3.39
N GLU A 136 22.41 -10.61 -3.83
CA GLU A 136 21.84 -10.29 -5.13
C GLU A 136 21.27 -8.86 -5.17
N GLN A 137 20.63 -8.41 -4.09
CA GLN A 137 20.18 -7.01 -3.99
C GLN A 137 21.38 -6.05 -4.13
N GLU A 138 22.46 -6.32 -3.42
CA GLU A 138 23.68 -5.52 -3.53
C GLU A 138 24.24 -5.51 -4.96
N ARG A 139 24.43 -6.68 -5.54
CA ARG A 139 24.96 -6.85 -6.89
C ARG A 139 24.11 -6.16 -7.95
N VAL A 140 22.80 -6.34 -7.88
CA VAL A 140 21.88 -5.84 -8.91
C VAL A 140 21.58 -4.35 -8.74
N PHE A 141 21.31 -3.89 -7.52
CA PHE A 141 20.94 -2.49 -7.31
C PHE A 141 22.14 -1.53 -7.43
N ARG A 142 23.36 -2.01 -7.25
CA ARG A 142 24.57 -1.24 -7.58
C ARG A 142 24.84 -1.04 -9.07
N LEU A 143 24.05 -1.68 -9.95
CA LEU A 143 24.04 -1.35 -11.39
C LEU A 143 23.27 -0.06 -11.71
N ILE A 144 22.52 0.47 -10.77
CA ILE A 144 21.75 1.71 -10.91
C ILE A 144 22.72 2.88 -10.79
N PRO A 145 22.78 3.80 -11.77
CA PRO A 145 23.64 4.98 -11.72
C PRO A 145 23.39 5.82 -10.47
N GLY A 146 24.46 6.14 -9.76
CA GLY A 146 24.44 6.83 -8.48
C GLY A 146 24.32 5.91 -7.26
N LEU A 147 24.17 4.58 -7.45
CA LEU A 147 24.13 3.57 -6.40
C LEU A 147 25.33 2.60 -6.44
N GLU A 148 26.35 2.84 -7.24
CA GLU A 148 27.47 1.92 -7.44
C GLU A 148 28.21 1.60 -6.14
N ARG A 149 28.22 2.55 -5.20
CA ARG A 149 28.84 2.41 -3.86
C ARG A 149 27.81 2.46 -2.74
N ALA A 150 26.53 2.26 -3.06
CA ALA A 150 25.46 2.38 -2.07
C ALA A 150 25.67 1.44 -0.89
N GLU A 151 25.52 2.01 0.31
CA GLU A 151 25.52 1.27 1.57
C GLU A 151 24.09 1.00 2.00
N PHE A 152 23.74 -0.29 2.03
CA PHE A 152 22.40 -0.74 2.39
C PHE A 152 22.29 -0.91 3.91
N VAL A 153 21.47 -0.08 4.55
CA VAL A 153 21.18 -0.16 5.99
C VAL A 153 19.98 -1.06 6.30
N ARG A 154 19.14 -1.30 5.30
CA ARG A 154 18.03 -2.24 5.36
C ARG A 154 17.90 -2.93 4.01
N TRP A 155 17.83 -4.24 4.02
CA TRP A 155 17.54 -5.04 2.83
C TRP A 155 16.05 -5.13 2.57
N GLY A 156 15.68 -5.26 1.32
CA GLY A 156 14.34 -5.68 0.95
C GLY A 156 14.07 -7.09 1.46
N VAL A 157 12.90 -7.31 2.01
CA VAL A 157 12.45 -8.63 2.48
C VAL A 157 10.98 -8.82 2.20
N MET A 158 10.57 -10.07 2.07
CA MET A 158 9.16 -10.43 1.98
C MET A 158 8.58 -10.71 3.35
N HIS A 159 7.38 -10.21 3.56
CA HIS A 159 6.57 -10.52 4.72
C HIS A 159 5.35 -11.33 4.30
N ARG A 160 5.04 -12.35 5.07
CA ARG A 160 3.81 -13.10 4.95
C ARG A 160 2.75 -12.46 5.83
N ASN A 161 1.67 -12.00 5.21
CA ASN A 161 0.49 -11.50 5.88
C ASN A 161 -0.61 -12.54 5.84
N SER A 162 -1.41 -12.60 6.88
CA SER A 162 -2.55 -13.51 6.97
C SER A 162 -3.84 -12.70 7.05
N PHE A 163 -4.88 -13.18 6.39
CA PHE A 163 -6.21 -12.62 6.45
C PHE A 163 -7.26 -13.74 6.43
N VAL A 164 -8.47 -13.40 6.85
CA VAL A 164 -9.61 -14.29 6.75
C VAL A 164 -10.45 -13.93 5.54
N ARG A 165 -11.19 -14.89 5.01
CA ARG A 165 -12.17 -14.64 3.97
C ARG A 165 -13.40 -13.96 4.60
N ALA A 166 -13.29 -12.63 4.81
CA ALA A 166 -14.26 -11.85 5.56
C ALA A 166 -15.73 -12.07 5.14
N PRO A 167 -16.10 -12.13 3.84
CA PRO A 167 -17.49 -12.36 3.44
C PRO A 167 -18.10 -13.66 4.00
N GLU A 168 -17.28 -14.69 4.20
CA GLU A 168 -17.73 -15.98 4.74
C GLU A 168 -17.77 -16.01 6.27
N VAL A 169 -16.76 -15.40 6.91
CA VAL A 169 -16.51 -15.64 8.34
C VAL A 169 -16.93 -14.51 9.25
N LEU A 170 -17.12 -13.29 8.73
CA LEU A 170 -17.51 -12.13 9.52
C LEU A 170 -18.97 -11.74 9.26
N ASP A 171 -19.64 -11.25 10.30
CA ASP A 171 -20.91 -10.55 10.18
C ASP A 171 -20.66 -9.04 9.88
N PRO A 172 -21.73 -8.26 9.58
CA PRO A 172 -21.62 -6.83 9.27
C PRO A 172 -20.97 -5.98 10.36
N LEU A 173 -20.91 -6.47 11.59
CA LEU A 173 -20.29 -5.79 12.73
C LEU A 173 -18.83 -6.14 12.93
N LEU A 174 -18.20 -6.87 11.99
CA LEU A 174 -16.84 -7.42 12.06
C LEU A 174 -16.71 -8.52 13.13
N ARG A 175 -17.79 -9.10 13.60
CA ARG A 175 -17.80 -10.19 14.54
C ARG A 175 -17.65 -11.52 13.81
N LEU A 176 -16.84 -12.42 14.36
CA LEU A 176 -16.67 -13.78 13.82
C LEU A 176 -18.00 -14.56 13.96
N ARG A 177 -18.52 -15.02 12.82
CA ARG A 177 -19.77 -15.82 12.79
C ARG A 177 -19.64 -17.05 13.67
N GLY A 178 -20.64 -17.28 14.51
CA GLY A 178 -20.63 -18.38 15.47
C GLY A 178 -19.85 -18.11 16.77
N SER A 179 -19.22 -16.92 16.90
CA SER A 179 -18.59 -16.45 18.14
C SER A 179 -19.35 -15.22 18.65
N GLY A 180 -19.83 -15.27 19.89
CA GLY A 180 -20.59 -14.15 20.45
C GLY A 180 -19.75 -12.89 20.75
N ASN A 181 -18.44 -13.04 20.93
CA ASN A 181 -17.56 -12.03 21.52
C ASN A 181 -16.20 -11.84 20.82
N CYS A 182 -15.99 -12.41 19.63
CA CYS A 182 -14.74 -12.28 18.88
C CYS A 182 -14.94 -11.35 17.67
N PHE A 183 -14.21 -10.23 17.64
CA PHE A 183 -14.21 -9.25 16.57
C PHE A 183 -12.85 -9.26 15.90
N LEU A 184 -12.84 -9.10 14.58
CA LEU A 184 -11.61 -8.96 13.77
C LEU A 184 -11.61 -7.59 13.11
N ALA A 185 -10.43 -6.98 13.02
CA ALA A 185 -10.27 -5.67 12.39
C ALA A 185 -8.95 -5.56 11.63
N GLY A 186 -8.84 -4.55 10.78
CA GLY A 186 -7.64 -4.22 10.05
C GLY A 186 -7.22 -5.29 9.05
N GLN A 187 -5.92 -5.54 8.95
CA GLN A 187 -5.35 -6.45 7.96
C GLN A 187 -5.90 -7.87 8.06
N LEU A 188 -6.16 -8.34 9.26
CA LEU A 188 -6.69 -9.69 9.47
C LEU A 188 -8.07 -9.91 8.82
N CYS A 189 -8.89 -8.88 8.68
CA CYS A 189 -10.17 -8.96 7.97
C CYS A 189 -10.09 -8.58 6.48
N GLY A 190 -8.89 -8.33 5.94
CA GLY A 190 -8.69 -8.00 4.53
C GLY A 190 -8.69 -6.50 4.22
N VAL A 191 -8.37 -5.66 5.21
CA VAL A 191 -8.17 -4.22 5.00
C VAL A 191 -6.69 -3.90 5.05
N GLU A 192 -6.12 -3.49 3.92
CA GLU A 192 -4.72 -3.11 3.77
C GLU A 192 -4.57 -1.60 3.99
N GLY A 193 -3.38 -1.19 4.48
CA GLY A 193 -3.06 0.20 4.81
C GLY A 193 -3.15 0.52 6.29
N TYR A 194 -2.18 1.30 6.80
CA TYR A 194 -2.12 1.62 8.24
C TYR A 194 -3.30 2.45 8.73
N VAL A 195 -3.71 3.46 7.94
CA VAL A 195 -4.82 4.34 8.29
C VAL A 195 -6.14 3.58 8.25
N GLU A 196 -6.35 2.81 7.19
CA GLU A 196 -7.54 1.98 7.00
C GLU A 196 -7.66 0.92 8.11
N SER A 197 -6.58 0.22 8.42
CA SER A 197 -6.55 -0.79 9.49
C SER A 197 -6.84 -0.19 10.86
N THR A 198 -6.28 0.99 11.16
CA THR A 198 -6.56 1.73 12.40
C THR A 198 -8.03 2.14 12.47
N ALA A 199 -8.56 2.68 11.38
CA ALA A 199 -9.96 3.09 11.30
C ALA A 199 -10.92 1.91 11.47
N MET A 200 -10.60 0.74 10.90
CA MET A 200 -11.40 -0.48 11.11
C MET A 200 -11.33 -0.98 12.56
N GLY A 201 -10.20 -0.79 13.25
CA GLY A 201 -10.09 -1.03 14.68
C GLY A 201 -11.05 -0.16 15.51
N LEU A 202 -11.13 1.15 15.16
CA LEU A 202 -12.07 2.07 15.78
C LEU A 202 -13.53 1.67 15.50
N VAL A 203 -13.85 1.27 14.26
CA VAL A 203 -15.20 0.79 13.92
C VAL A 203 -15.58 -0.44 14.74
N ALA A 204 -14.67 -1.42 14.87
CA ALA A 204 -14.91 -2.62 15.67
C ALA A 204 -15.14 -2.27 17.14
N ALA A 205 -14.39 -1.31 17.69
CA ALA A 205 -14.56 -0.83 19.06
C ALA A 205 -15.91 -0.14 19.28
N ILE A 206 -16.34 0.71 18.34
CA ILE A 206 -17.66 1.37 18.37
C ILE A 206 -18.77 0.32 18.32
N HIS A 207 -18.69 -0.66 17.40
CA HIS A 207 -19.67 -1.73 17.33
C HIS A 207 -19.77 -2.51 18.64
N LEU A 208 -18.61 -2.86 19.23
CA LEU A 208 -18.56 -3.58 20.49
C LEU A 208 -19.15 -2.74 21.64
N ALA A 209 -18.77 -1.47 21.77
CA ALA A 209 -19.29 -0.58 22.80
C ALA A 209 -20.81 -0.43 22.71
N THR A 210 -21.35 -0.25 21.50
CA THR A 210 -22.80 -0.15 21.25
C THR A 210 -23.53 -1.45 21.62
N LEU A 211 -22.94 -2.60 21.29
CA LEU A 211 -23.51 -3.90 21.71
C LEU A 211 -23.51 -4.07 23.22
N LEU A 212 -22.43 -3.65 23.90
CA LEU A 212 -22.33 -3.73 25.38
C LEU A 212 -23.33 -2.79 26.07
N SER A 213 -23.73 -1.68 25.42
CA SER A 213 -24.82 -0.83 25.93
C SER A 213 -26.22 -1.39 25.67
N GLY A 214 -26.33 -2.58 25.08
CA GLY A 214 -27.60 -3.24 24.81
C GLY A 214 -28.31 -2.78 23.56
N THR A 215 -27.65 -2.01 22.68
CA THR A 215 -28.19 -1.52 21.42
C THR A 215 -27.49 -2.14 20.21
N LEU A 216 -28.13 -2.14 19.06
CA LEU A 216 -27.52 -2.59 17.81
C LEU A 216 -26.85 -1.41 17.13
N PRO A 217 -25.58 -1.57 16.66
CA PRO A 217 -24.92 -0.54 15.88
C PRO A 217 -25.67 -0.26 14.58
N SER A 218 -25.80 1.02 14.23
CA SER A 218 -26.34 1.43 12.94
C SER A 218 -25.33 1.13 11.80
N PRO A 219 -25.82 0.75 10.62
CA PRO A 219 -24.93 0.51 9.47
C PRO A 219 -24.25 1.82 9.03
N TRP A 220 -22.94 1.76 8.79
CA TRP A 220 -22.19 2.90 8.30
C TRP A 220 -22.60 3.29 6.88
N PRO A 221 -22.75 4.60 6.57
CA PRO A 221 -23.14 5.05 5.24
C PRO A 221 -22.13 4.62 4.17
N ARG A 222 -22.61 4.02 3.09
CA ARG A 222 -21.77 3.55 1.98
C ARG A 222 -21.01 4.66 1.25
N GLU A 223 -21.47 5.89 1.38
CA GLU A 223 -20.85 7.10 0.87
C GLU A 223 -19.58 7.47 1.62
N THR A 224 -19.32 6.87 2.79
CA THR A 224 -18.11 7.06 3.57
C THR A 224 -17.05 6.01 3.23
N THR A 225 -15.78 6.32 3.50
CA THR A 225 -14.68 5.35 3.37
C THR A 225 -14.94 4.10 4.21
N LEU A 226 -15.38 4.29 5.46
CA LEU A 226 -15.62 3.20 6.40
C LEU A 226 -16.77 2.31 5.93
N GLY A 227 -17.89 2.91 5.51
CA GLY A 227 -19.02 2.16 4.97
C GLY A 227 -18.68 1.44 3.67
N GLY A 228 -17.88 2.05 2.79
CA GLY A 228 -17.37 1.41 1.57
C GLY A 228 -16.49 0.20 1.86
N LEU A 229 -15.58 0.30 2.82
CA LEU A 229 -14.74 -0.83 3.27
C LEU A 229 -15.58 -1.95 3.91
N LEU A 230 -16.50 -1.62 4.80
CA LEU A 230 -17.40 -2.60 5.41
C LEU A 230 -18.26 -3.33 4.37
N ALA A 231 -18.78 -2.59 3.40
CA ALA A 231 -19.54 -3.17 2.29
C ALA A 231 -18.67 -4.14 1.47
N TYR A 232 -17.42 -3.76 1.16
CA TYR A 232 -16.48 -4.66 0.47
C TYR A 232 -16.24 -5.95 1.24
N LEU A 233 -16.01 -5.86 2.55
CA LEU A 233 -15.79 -7.03 3.42
C LEU A 233 -16.99 -7.98 3.48
N GLN A 234 -18.20 -7.51 3.23
CA GLN A 234 -19.43 -8.30 3.31
C GLN A 234 -19.92 -8.81 1.96
N GLU A 235 -19.76 -8.01 0.89
CA GLU A 235 -20.41 -8.23 -0.39
C GLU A 235 -19.49 -8.79 -1.48
N SER A 236 -18.17 -8.82 -1.22
CA SER A 236 -17.22 -9.37 -2.18
C SER A 236 -17.45 -10.86 -2.39
N PRO A 237 -17.34 -11.35 -3.66
CA PRO A 237 -17.40 -12.79 -3.91
C PRO A 237 -16.29 -13.52 -3.15
N PRO A 238 -16.61 -14.52 -2.32
CA PRO A 238 -15.62 -15.16 -1.45
C PRO A 238 -14.42 -15.77 -2.19
N ASP A 239 -14.64 -16.34 -3.37
CA ASP A 239 -13.60 -16.99 -4.18
C ASP A 239 -12.60 -15.99 -4.80
N HIS A 240 -12.99 -14.72 -4.86
CA HIS A 240 -12.17 -13.62 -5.41
C HIS A 240 -11.82 -12.56 -4.36
N PHE A 241 -12.10 -12.85 -3.08
CA PHE A 241 -11.83 -11.91 -2.01
C PHE A 241 -10.32 -11.77 -1.78
N GLN A 242 -9.84 -10.54 -1.84
CA GLN A 242 -8.45 -10.16 -1.57
C GLN A 242 -8.39 -8.93 -0.68
N PRO A 243 -7.30 -8.72 0.06
CA PRO A 243 -7.09 -7.48 0.80
C PRO A 243 -7.19 -6.24 -0.09
N ILE A 244 -7.72 -5.16 0.45
CA ILE A 244 -7.97 -3.93 -0.29
C ILE A 244 -7.60 -2.67 0.49
N ASN A 245 -7.03 -1.69 -0.22
CA ASN A 245 -6.88 -0.32 0.28
C ASN A 245 -8.09 0.52 -0.09
N CYS A 246 -8.27 1.64 0.59
CA CYS A 246 -9.29 2.61 0.22
C CYS A 246 -9.01 3.22 -1.15
N HIS A 247 -9.99 3.18 -2.03
CA HIS A 247 -9.95 3.83 -3.35
C HIS A 247 -11.35 4.25 -3.81
N LEU A 248 -11.40 5.12 -4.84
CA LEU A 248 -12.67 5.68 -5.32
C LEU A 248 -13.71 4.66 -5.79
N GLY A 249 -13.30 3.45 -6.14
CA GLY A 249 -14.21 2.36 -6.56
C GLY A 249 -15.06 1.77 -5.43
N LEU A 250 -14.69 2.04 -4.16
CA LEU A 250 -15.49 1.60 -3.00
C LEU A 250 -16.73 2.46 -2.77
N PHE A 251 -16.77 3.66 -3.33
CA PHE A 251 -17.87 4.58 -3.13
C PHE A 251 -18.97 4.35 -4.18
N PRO A 252 -20.25 4.53 -3.82
CA PRO A 252 -21.32 4.58 -4.80
C PRO A 252 -21.07 5.64 -5.87
N SER A 253 -21.53 5.40 -7.09
CA SER A 253 -21.40 6.36 -8.19
C SER A 253 -22.00 7.71 -7.82
N LEU A 254 -21.42 8.79 -8.35
CA LEU A 254 -22.03 10.11 -8.28
C LEU A 254 -23.24 10.15 -9.22
N GLU A 255 -24.28 10.92 -8.87
CA GLU A 255 -25.48 11.08 -9.70
C GLU A 255 -25.17 11.59 -11.12
N ARG A 256 -24.14 12.42 -11.23
CA ARG A 256 -23.65 12.94 -12.52
C ARG A 256 -22.21 12.53 -12.79
N ARG A 257 -21.88 12.30 -14.06
CA ARG A 257 -20.53 12.00 -14.50
C ARG A 257 -19.65 13.26 -14.46
N ILE A 258 -18.57 13.22 -13.67
CA ILE A 258 -17.55 14.27 -13.60
C ILE A 258 -16.30 13.75 -14.32
N LYS A 259 -15.87 14.45 -15.38
CA LYS A 259 -14.71 14.06 -16.21
C LYS A 259 -13.38 14.31 -15.49
N SER A 260 -13.25 15.47 -14.86
CA SER A 260 -12.05 15.85 -14.10
C SER A 260 -11.88 14.95 -12.89
N ARG A 261 -10.69 14.31 -12.77
CA ARG A 261 -10.38 13.47 -11.60
C ARG A 261 -10.39 14.27 -10.30
N GLY A 262 -9.81 15.48 -10.30
CA GLY A 262 -9.77 16.36 -9.13
C GLY A 262 -11.16 16.75 -8.64
N GLU A 263 -12.01 17.24 -9.54
CA GLU A 263 -13.41 17.61 -9.21
C GLU A 263 -14.21 16.41 -8.72
N ARG A 264 -14.00 15.23 -9.32
CA ARG A 264 -14.64 13.99 -8.89
C ARG A 264 -14.21 13.61 -7.47
N CYS A 265 -12.92 13.70 -7.15
CA CYS A 265 -12.43 13.44 -5.79
C CYS A 265 -13.05 14.41 -4.78
N LEU A 266 -13.11 15.70 -5.10
CA LEU A 266 -13.75 16.71 -4.23
C LEU A 266 -15.23 16.45 -4.03
N ALA A 267 -15.96 16.09 -5.08
CA ALA A 267 -17.39 15.78 -4.99
C ALA A 267 -17.67 14.52 -4.13
N VAL A 268 -16.84 13.47 -4.28
CA VAL A 268 -16.93 12.26 -3.43
C VAL A 268 -16.61 12.61 -1.99
N ALA A 269 -15.55 13.39 -1.74
CA ALA A 269 -15.18 13.79 -0.38
C ALA A 269 -16.24 14.64 0.31
N ALA A 270 -16.86 15.59 -0.41
CA ALA A 270 -17.96 16.39 0.13
C ALA A 270 -19.16 15.51 0.51
N ARG A 271 -19.63 14.65 -0.41
CA ARG A 271 -20.73 13.72 -0.14
C ARG A 271 -20.43 12.79 1.05
N SER A 272 -19.18 12.28 1.12
CA SER A 272 -18.74 11.40 2.21
C SER A 272 -18.79 12.11 3.56
N ARG A 273 -18.33 13.37 3.62
CA ARG A 273 -18.39 14.17 4.85
C ARG A 273 -19.81 14.44 5.27
N ASP A 274 -20.68 14.88 4.36
CA ASP A 274 -22.08 15.17 4.66
C ASP A 274 -22.82 13.91 5.16
N ALA A 275 -22.52 12.75 4.59
CA ALA A 275 -23.06 11.46 5.04
C ALA A 275 -22.55 11.08 6.44
N LEU A 276 -21.28 11.31 6.73
CA LEU A 276 -20.70 11.04 8.04
C LEU A 276 -21.26 11.97 9.11
N GLU A 277 -21.39 13.26 8.83
CA GLU A 277 -21.95 14.24 9.76
C GLU A 277 -23.42 13.89 10.14
N ARG A 278 -24.24 13.53 9.17
CA ARG A 278 -25.60 13.04 9.44
C ARG A 278 -25.58 11.78 10.31
N PHE A 279 -24.76 10.79 9.93
CA PHE A 279 -24.65 9.54 10.67
C PHE A 279 -24.27 9.78 12.13
N LEU A 280 -23.27 10.64 12.40
CA LEU A 280 -22.83 10.97 13.75
C LEU A 280 -23.90 11.74 14.54
N SER A 281 -24.68 12.61 13.90
CA SER A 281 -25.78 13.32 14.56
C SER A 281 -26.94 12.40 14.95
N GLU A 282 -27.18 11.36 14.14
CA GLU A 282 -28.24 10.37 14.40
C GLU A 282 -27.79 9.24 15.34
N ASN A 283 -26.47 9.03 15.48
CA ASN A 283 -25.85 8.00 16.29
C ASN A 283 -24.79 8.62 17.19
N PRO A 284 -25.14 9.43 18.20
CA PRO A 284 -24.17 10.01 19.09
C PRO A 284 -23.38 8.88 19.77
N LEU A 285 -22.06 8.94 19.69
CA LEU A 285 -21.19 8.07 20.47
C LEU A 285 -21.51 8.34 21.94
N ALA A 286 -21.74 7.29 22.73
CA ALA A 286 -22.07 7.46 24.15
C ALA A 286 -21.03 8.38 24.79
N GLU A 287 -21.48 9.50 25.33
CA GLU A 287 -20.66 10.34 26.20
C GLU A 287 -20.13 9.45 27.33
N GLU A 288 -18.88 9.68 27.75
CA GLU A 288 -18.20 8.90 28.78
C GLU A 288 -19.16 8.61 29.95
N GLY A 289 -19.73 7.41 29.97
CA GLY A 289 -20.54 6.97 31.08
C GLY A 289 -19.62 6.73 32.27
N GLU A 290 -19.77 7.50 33.32
CA GLU A 290 -19.30 7.18 34.65
C GLU A 290 -19.74 5.75 34.98
N GLY A 291 -18.87 4.75 34.80
CA GLY A 291 -19.22 3.39 35.22
C GLY A 291 -18.43 2.19 34.72
N LEU A 292 -17.43 2.34 33.86
CA LEU A 292 -16.71 1.18 33.31
C LEU A 292 -15.40 0.80 34.01
N LEU A 293 -15.10 1.39 35.20
CA LEU A 293 -13.94 1.05 36.03
C LEU A 293 -14.32 0.49 37.40
N GLY A 294 -15.45 -0.15 37.55
CA GLY A 294 -15.93 -0.70 38.83
C GLY A 294 -16.56 -2.08 38.69
N ALA A 295 -15.78 -3.10 38.26
CA ALA A 295 -16.09 -4.52 38.53
C ALA A 295 -14.84 -5.36 38.37
#